data_dbc3b8729b001098cf95985a06f6171f
#
_entry.id   dbc3b8729b001098cf95985a06f6171f
#
_cell.length_a   1.000
_cell.length_b   1.000
_cell.length_c   1.000
_cell.angle_alpha   90.00
_cell.angle_beta   90.00
_cell.angle_gamma   90.00
#
_symmetry.space_group_name_H-M   'P 1'
#
loop_
_entity.id
_entity.type
_entity.pdbx_description
1 polymer ?
#
loop_
_entity_poly.entity_id
_entity_poly.type
_entity_poly.pdbx_seq_one_letter_code
_entity_poly.pdbx_strand_id
1 'polypeptide(L)'
;MRSEYAWLPPADTVTTTKPYQVGVSFSAHSQLAYELDGRTSYLDVPAGVTFANGPQDVRWAEVSEPTEALEIYPDRDLLQSVTESAEAAEIQPVVAAWDATVLSTAALLKRVHVTGGDLDPMQASALAHRLAVHLADHYMEPGPPRSRRPGRLDRALLERIRDLVDARLAEPLVLDDLAAEAGFSVFHFARAFKRSTGMAPHEFVTMCRIERAKAMLIAGRGSVPEIAYAVGYSNVSHFRRQFRRYTGFATSELRVA
;
A
#
# COMPACT_ATOMS: atom_id res chain seq x y z
N MET A 1 -7.71 -6.91 -14.80
CA MET A 1 -6.98 -5.93 -13.96
C MET A 1 -5.66 -5.58 -14.64
N ARG A 2 -5.35 -4.30 -14.83
CA ARG A 2 -4.06 -3.78 -15.33
C ARG A 2 -3.38 -3.02 -14.21
N SER A 3 -2.05 -3.01 -14.19
CA SER A 3 -1.28 -2.17 -13.27
C SER A 3 -0.12 -1.49 -13.98
N GLU A 4 0.25 -0.31 -13.51
CA GLU A 4 1.37 0.49 -14.02
C GLU A 4 2.24 0.89 -12.82
N TYR A 5 3.54 0.70 -12.96
CA TYR A 5 4.52 1.14 -11.98
C TYR A 5 5.26 2.36 -12.54
N ALA A 6 5.31 3.40 -11.77
CA ALA A 6 5.94 4.65 -12.15
C ALA A 6 6.99 5.10 -11.12
N TRP A 7 8.12 5.54 -11.63
CA TRP A 7 9.09 6.34 -10.90
C TRP A 7 9.21 7.68 -11.62
N LEU A 8 8.65 8.71 -11.00
CA LEU A 8 8.59 10.05 -11.59
C LEU A 8 9.55 10.97 -10.85
N PRO A 9 10.42 11.74 -11.57
CA PRO A 9 11.21 12.79 -10.95
C PRO A 9 10.30 13.90 -10.40
N PRO A 10 10.84 14.79 -9.54
CA PRO A 10 10.12 16.00 -9.16
C PRO A 10 9.67 16.76 -10.42
N ALA A 11 8.44 17.19 -10.44
CA ALA A 11 7.88 17.88 -11.60
C ALA A 11 6.96 19.02 -11.16
N ASP A 12 7.13 20.18 -11.80
CA ASP A 12 6.19 21.29 -11.69
C ASP A 12 4.92 21.08 -12.54
N THR A 13 4.78 19.88 -13.12
CA THR A 13 3.67 19.55 -14.02
C THR A 13 2.55 18.87 -13.28
N VAL A 14 1.33 19.29 -13.59
CA VAL A 14 0.11 18.65 -13.08
C VAL A 14 -0.01 17.23 -13.62
N THR A 15 -0.09 16.26 -12.72
CA THR A 15 -0.43 14.87 -13.05
C THR A 15 -1.91 14.63 -12.83
N THR A 16 -2.58 14.03 -13.80
CA THR A 16 -4.01 13.70 -13.69
C THR A 16 -4.16 12.19 -13.57
N THR A 17 -4.79 11.76 -12.49
CA THR A 17 -5.16 10.34 -12.31
C THR A 17 -6.47 10.05 -13.00
N LYS A 18 -6.61 8.85 -13.56
CA LYS A 18 -7.78 8.45 -14.33
C LYS A 18 -8.95 8.05 -13.44
N PRO A 19 -10.20 8.14 -13.94
CA PRO A 19 -11.36 7.62 -13.22
C PRO A 19 -11.18 6.13 -12.85
N TYR A 20 -11.70 5.77 -11.68
CA TYR A 20 -11.66 4.41 -11.12
C TYR A 20 -10.25 3.84 -10.93
N GLN A 21 -9.24 4.66 -10.96
CA GLN A 21 -7.87 4.28 -10.65
C GLN A 21 -7.71 4.14 -9.13
N VAL A 22 -7.04 3.07 -8.74
CA VAL A 22 -6.64 2.82 -7.35
C VAL A 22 -5.12 2.74 -7.32
N GLY A 23 -4.47 3.41 -6.41
CA GLY A 23 -3.02 3.41 -6.37
C GLY A 23 -2.45 3.52 -4.97
N VAL A 24 -1.14 3.34 -4.93
CA VAL A 24 -0.34 3.49 -3.71
C VAL A 24 0.87 4.36 -4.03
N SER A 25 1.06 5.42 -3.26
CA SER A 25 2.33 6.14 -3.24
C SER A 25 3.30 5.43 -2.31
N PHE A 26 4.45 5.01 -2.84
CA PHE A 26 5.57 4.46 -2.05
C PHE A 26 6.56 5.54 -1.63
N SER A 27 6.35 6.78 -2.06
CA SER A 27 7.06 7.97 -1.60
C SER A 27 6.23 8.74 -0.59
N ALA A 28 6.90 9.43 0.34
CA ALA A 28 6.26 10.41 1.19
C ALA A 28 6.32 11.78 0.50
N HIS A 29 5.26 12.56 0.63
CA HIS A 29 5.20 13.93 0.10
C HIS A 29 4.70 14.86 1.18
N SER A 30 5.32 16.04 1.28
CA SER A 30 4.89 17.11 2.16
C SER A 30 4.14 18.16 1.36
N GLN A 31 3.00 18.64 1.89
CA GLN A 31 2.19 19.71 1.28
C GLN A 31 1.82 19.44 -0.19
N LEU A 32 1.53 18.18 -0.53
CA LEU A 32 1.08 17.80 -1.87
C LEU A 32 -0.25 18.49 -2.18
N ALA A 33 -0.30 19.27 -3.25
CA ALA A 33 -1.50 19.92 -3.72
C ALA A 33 -2.32 18.96 -4.61
N TYR A 34 -3.61 18.87 -4.37
CA TYR A 34 -4.54 18.16 -5.25
C TYR A 34 -5.80 18.97 -5.50
N GLU A 35 -6.38 18.78 -6.67
CA GLU A 35 -7.65 19.39 -7.08
C GLU A 35 -8.69 18.29 -7.30
N LEU A 36 -9.81 18.43 -6.57
CA LEU A 36 -10.98 17.57 -6.70
C LEU A 36 -12.21 18.50 -6.69
N ASP A 37 -13.13 18.30 -7.63
CA ASP A 37 -14.35 19.11 -7.78
C ASP A 37 -14.09 20.64 -7.85
N GLY A 38 -12.98 21.04 -8.52
CA GLY A 38 -12.58 22.44 -8.66
C GLY A 38 -12.07 23.09 -7.38
N ARG A 39 -11.76 22.31 -6.36
CA ARG A 39 -11.18 22.79 -5.09
C ARG A 39 -9.77 22.26 -4.92
N THR A 40 -8.82 23.16 -4.72
CA THR A 40 -7.45 22.80 -4.37
C THR A 40 -7.34 22.57 -2.86
N SER A 41 -6.71 21.50 -2.49
CA SER A 41 -6.41 21.14 -1.10
C SER A 41 -4.97 20.69 -0.97
N TYR A 42 -4.41 20.78 0.23
CA TYR A 42 -3.03 20.38 0.53
C TYR A 42 -3.05 19.29 1.59
N LEU A 43 -2.17 18.30 1.44
CA LEU A 43 -2.01 17.25 2.43
C LEU A 43 -0.59 16.71 2.49
N ASP A 44 -0.24 16.16 3.64
CA ASP A 44 0.96 15.36 3.80
C ASP A 44 0.63 13.90 3.50
N VAL A 45 1.36 13.31 2.57
CA VAL A 45 1.17 11.93 2.12
C VAL A 45 2.31 11.07 2.66
N PRO A 46 2.09 10.25 3.68
CA PRO A 46 3.09 9.27 4.10
C PRO A 46 3.28 8.19 3.03
N ALA A 47 4.46 7.56 3.01
CA ALA A 47 4.68 6.40 2.15
C ALA A 47 3.73 5.24 2.50
N GLY A 48 3.23 4.55 1.50
CA GLY A 48 2.27 3.45 1.65
C GLY A 48 0.80 3.87 1.69
N VAL A 49 0.51 5.15 1.44
CA VAL A 49 -0.86 5.65 1.38
C VAL A 49 -1.52 5.25 0.07
N THR A 50 -2.77 4.83 0.21
CA THR A 50 -3.66 4.47 -0.88
C THR A 50 -4.51 5.66 -1.30
N PHE A 51 -4.70 5.81 -2.59
CA PHE A 51 -5.73 6.66 -3.18
C PHE A 51 -6.67 5.84 -4.06
N ALA A 52 -7.91 6.26 -4.16
CA ALA A 52 -8.89 5.68 -5.06
C ALA A 52 -9.71 6.80 -5.70
N ASN A 53 -9.83 6.79 -7.01
CA ASN A 53 -10.60 7.79 -7.73
C ASN A 53 -12.01 7.27 -7.99
N GLY A 54 -12.97 8.17 -7.83
CA GLY A 54 -14.34 7.98 -8.28
C GLY A 54 -14.45 8.10 -9.80
N PRO A 55 -15.63 8.46 -10.29
CA PRO A 55 -15.86 8.70 -11.73
C PRO A 55 -15.12 9.94 -12.25
N GLN A 56 -14.60 10.79 -11.36
CA GLN A 56 -13.93 12.03 -11.71
C GLN A 56 -12.41 11.88 -11.69
N ASP A 57 -11.72 12.70 -12.49
CA ASP A 57 -10.28 12.82 -12.47
C ASP A 57 -9.83 13.61 -11.23
N VAL A 58 -8.75 13.17 -10.61
CA VAL A 58 -8.04 13.95 -9.58
C VAL A 58 -6.76 14.51 -10.18
N ARG A 59 -6.57 15.82 -10.02
CA ARG A 59 -5.36 16.50 -10.49
C ARG A 59 -4.40 16.71 -9.32
N TRP A 60 -3.17 16.28 -9.51
CA TRP A 60 -2.08 16.45 -8.55
C TRP A 60 -1.14 17.52 -9.07
N ALA A 61 -0.84 18.52 -8.26
CA ALA A 61 0.01 19.65 -8.62
C ALA A 61 1.22 19.73 -7.66
N GLU A 62 2.29 20.36 -8.15
CA GLU A 62 3.46 20.72 -7.33
C GLU A 62 4.10 19.55 -6.58
N VAL A 63 4.46 18.51 -7.30
CA VAL A 63 5.17 17.37 -6.72
C VAL A 63 6.66 17.73 -6.61
N SER A 64 7.07 18.27 -5.49
CA SER A 64 8.45 18.73 -5.23
C SER A 64 9.44 17.59 -4.98
N GLU A 65 8.97 16.38 -4.73
CA GLU A 65 9.77 15.21 -4.38
C GLU A 65 9.58 14.08 -5.39
N PRO A 66 10.59 13.20 -5.59
CA PRO A 66 10.43 12.05 -6.49
C PRO A 66 9.27 11.16 -6.05
N THR A 67 8.41 10.81 -6.98
CA THR A 67 7.25 9.96 -6.74
C THR A 67 7.51 8.54 -7.20
N GLU A 68 7.37 7.59 -6.32
CA GLU A 68 7.25 6.18 -6.64
C GLU A 68 5.82 5.73 -6.38
N ALA A 69 5.14 5.30 -7.42
CA ALA A 69 3.74 4.90 -7.32
C ALA A 69 3.45 3.61 -8.10
N LEU A 70 2.49 2.87 -7.62
CA LEU A 70 1.85 1.81 -8.40
C LEU A 70 0.38 2.17 -8.57
N GLU A 71 -0.05 2.16 -9.81
CA GLU A 71 -1.42 2.41 -10.22
C GLU A 71 -2.07 1.11 -10.65
N ILE A 72 -3.29 0.88 -10.19
CA ILE A 72 -4.09 -0.29 -10.49
C ILE A 72 -5.38 0.18 -11.16
N TYR A 73 -5.70 -0.45 -12.28
CA TYR A 73 -6.94 -0.25 -13.02
C TYR A 73 -7.81 -1.50 -12.82
N PRO A 74 -8.75 -1.48 -11.86
CA PRO A 74 -9.64 -2.60 -11.66
C PRO A 74 -10.45 -2.91 -12.91
N ASP A 75 -10.75 -4.17 -13.11
CA ASP A 75 -11.64 -4.61 -14.17
C ASP A 75 -13.09 -4.30 -13.77
N ARG A 76 -13.80 -3.51 -14.57
CA ARG A 76 -15.16 -3.05 -14.27
C ARG A 76 -16.16 -4.20 -14.25
N ASP A 77 -16.04 -5.14 -15.16
CA ASP A 77 -16.93 -6.30 -15.22
C ASP A 77 -16.76 -7.17 -13.97
N LEU A 78 -15.50 -7.32 -13.53
CA LEU A 78 -15.19 -8.03 -12.29
C LEU A 78 -15.73 -7.28 -11.06
N LEU A 79 -15.60 -5.95 -11.01
CA LEU A 79 -16.17 -5.14 -9.94
C LEU A 79 -17.69 -5.31 -9.89
N GLN A 80 -18.36 -5.24 -11.03
CA GLN A 80 -19.82 -5.46 -11.12
C GLN A 80 -20.21 -6.87 -10.68
N SER A 81 -19.44 -7.89 -11.04
CA SER A 81 -19.73 -9.27 -10.68
C SER A 81 -19.65 -9.58 -9.18
N VAL A 82 -18.88 -8.78 -8.43
CA VAL A 82 -18.74 -8.95 -6.97
C VAL A 82 -19.67 -8.03 -6.16
N THR A 83 -20.37 -7.11 -6.83
CA THR A 83 -21.39 -6.26 -6.21
C THR A 83 -22.76 -6.87 -6.43
N GLU A 84 -23.59 -6.92 -5.37
CA GLU A 84 -24.96 -7.46 -5.45
C GLU A 84 -25.95 -6.49 -6.14
N SER A 85 -25.51 -5.28 -6.49
CA SER A 85 -26.33 -4.23 -7.11
C SER A 85 -26.00 -4.08 -8.59
N ALA A 86 -27.02 -4.16 -9.43
CA ALA A 86 -26.91 -3.92 -10.87
C ALA A 86 -26.81 -2.43 -11.23
N GLU A 87 -27.14 -1.53 -10.31
CA GLU A 87 -26.91 -0.08 -10.47
C GLU A 87 -25.43 0.20 -10.24
N ALA A 88 -24.84 0.94 -11.18
CA ALA A 88 -23.41 1.21 -11.30
C ALA A 88 -22.78 1.50 -9.93
N ALA A 89 -22.14 0.49 -9.36
CA ALA A 89 -21.40 0.66 -8.13
C ALA A 89 -20.18 1.55 -8.42
N GLU A 90 -20.21 2.79 -7.95
CA GLU A 90 -19.17 3.77 -8.15
C GLU A 90 -18.17 3.72 -6.99
N ILE A 91 -16.89 3.69 -7.32
CA ILE A 91 -15.84 3.85 -6.32
C ILE A 91 -15.93 5.29 -5.77
N GLN A 92 -16.05 5.42 -4.46
CA GLN A 92 -16.01 6.71 -3.80
C GLN A 92 -14.57 7.21 -3.74
N PRO A 93 -14.33 8.49 -4.06
CA PRO A 93 -12.98 9.03 -4.06
C PRO A 93 -12.38 9.02 -2.67
N VAL A 94 -11.16 8.54 -2.56
CA VAL A 94 -10.35 8.55 -1.35
C VAL A 94 -8.98 9.11 -1.72
N VAL A 95 -8.63 10.25 -1.16
CA VAL A 95 -7.42 10.98 -1.54
C VAL A 95 -6.20 10.49 -0.77
N ALA A 96 -6.36 10.13 0.49
CA ALA A 96 -5.28 9.60 1.30
C ALA A 96 -5.86 8.70 2.40
N ALA A 97 -5.67 7.40 2.26
CA ALA A 97 -6.05 6.43 3.27
C ALA A 97 -4.97 5.38 3.40
N TRP A 98 -4.82 4.85 4.59
CA TRP A 98 -4.02 3.64 4.73
C TRP A 98 -4.91 2.42 4.55
N ASP A 99 -4.54 1.55 3.63
CA ASP A 99 -5.26 0.32 3.33
C ASP A 99 -4.30 -0.85 3.12
N ALA A 100 -4.25 -1.74 4.11
CA ALA A 100 -3.33 -2.87 4.10
C ALA A 100 -3.56 -3.83 2.93
N THR A 101 -4.79 -3.98 2.45
CA THR A 101 -5.11 -4.88 1.33
C THR A 101 -4.66 -4.29 0.00
N VAL A 102 -4.93 -3.01 -0.22
CA VAL A 102 -4.47 -2.30 -1.40
C VAL A 102 -2.96 -2.21 -1.41
N LEU A 103 -2.34 -1.82 -0.28
CA LEU A 103 -0.89 -1.73 -0.13
C LEU A 103 -0.18 -3.07 -0.38
N SER A 104 -0.69 -4.19 0.18
CA SER A 104 -0.10 -5.52 -0.04
C SER A 104 -0.23 -5.97 -1.50
N THR A 105 -1.35 -5.64 -2.14
CA THR A 105 -1.58 -5.91 -3.56
C THR A 105 -0.61 -5.10 -4.41
N ALA A 106 -0.49 -3.80 -4.14
CA ALA A 106 0.44 -2.91 -4.83
C ALA A 106 1.90 -3.33 -4.63
N ALA A 107 2.31 -3.69 -3.42
CA ALA A 107 3.66 -4.17 -3.15
C ALA A 107 4.01 -5.47 -3.91
N LEU A 108 3.04 -6.38 -4.05
CA LEU A 108 3.22 -7.58 -4.88
C LEU A 108 3.38 -7.23 -6.36
N LEU A 109 2.50 -6.39 -6.90
CA LEU A 109 2.54 -5.96 -8.30
C LEU A 109 3.80 -5.15 -8.60
N LYS A 110 4.18 -4.22 -7.73
CA LYS A 110 5.45 -3.49 -7.81
C LYS A 110 6.64 -4.44 -7.95
N ARG A 111 6.69 -5.47 -7.10
CA ARG A 111 7.77 -6.48 -7.18
C ARG A 111 7.79 -7.18 -8.55
N VAL A 112 6.63 -7.54 -9.10
CA VAL A 112 6.53 -8.13 -10.44
C VAL A 112 7.09 -7.17 -11.50
N HIS A 113 6.68 -5.90 -11.49
CA HIS A 113 7.18 -4.90 -12.42
C HIS A 113 8.70 -4.69 -12.33
N VAL A 114 9.24 -4.59 -11.11
CA VAL A 114 10.66 -4.28 -10.88
C VAL A 114 11.56 -5.48 -11.18
N THR A 115 11.11 -6.71 -10.89
CA THR A 115 11.93 -7.92 -11.14
C THR A 115 11.75 -8.51 -12.53
N GLY A 116 10.83 -7.96 -13.35
CA GLY A 116 10.49 -8.50 -14.66
C GLY A 116 9.86 -9.89 -14.60
N GLY A 117 9.27 -10.24 -13.45
CA GLY A 117 8.55 -11.50 -13.27
C GLY A 117 7.10 -11.41 -13.77
N ASP A 118 6.48 -12.57 -13.88
CA ASP A 118 5.06 -12.68 -14.19
C ASP A 118 4.31 -13.37 -13.04
N LEU A 119 3.04 -13.04 -12.87
CA LEU A 119 2.11 -13.83 -12.09
C LEU A 119 1.53 -14.93 -12.98
N ASP A 120 1.46 -16.16 -12.47
CA ASP A 120 0.68 -17.15 -13.19
C ASP A 120 -0.80 -16.72 -13.29
N PRO A 121 -1.54 -17.18 -14.31
CA PRO A 121 -2.91 -16.74 -14.56
C PRO A 121 -3.87 -16.95 -13.37
N MET A 122 -3.68 -18.02 -12.59
CA MET A 122 -4.50 -18.31 -11.41
C MET A 122 -4.20 -17.32 -10.28
N GLN A 123 -2.93 -17.03 -10.04
CA GLN A 123 -2.51 -16.03 -9.05
C GLN A 123 -3.00 -14.63 -9.42
N ALA A 124 -2.88 -14.25 -10.70
CA ALA A 124 -3.37 -12.97 -11.21
C ALA A 124 -4.89 -12.84 -11.05
N SER A 125 -5.64 -13.88 -11.40
CA SER A 125 -7.11 -13.91 -11.24
C SER A 125 -7.53 -13.85 -9.77
N ALA A 126 -6.88 -14.62 -8.89
CA ALA A 126 -7.17 -14.59 -7.45
C ALA A 126 -6.85 -13.23 -6.82
N LEU A 127 -5.77 -12.58 -7.26
CA LEU A 127 -5.39 -11.24 -6.81
C LEU A 127 -6.43 -10.20 -7.24
N ALA A 128 -6.83 -10.24 -8.53
CA ALA A 128 -7.83 -9.34 -9.08
C ALA A 128 -9.19 -9.49 -8.36
N HIS A 129 -9.65 -10.73 -8.16
CA HIS A 129 -10.90 -11.00 -7.47
C HIS A 129 -10.87 -10.53 -6.01
N ARG A 130 -9.76 -10.79 -5.30
CA ARG A 130 -9.59 -10.32 -3.91
C ARG A 130 -9.65 -8.80 -3.81
N LEU A 131 -8.96 -8.10 -4.72
CA LEU A 131 -8.99 -6.64 -4.77
C LEU A 131 -10.39 -6.13 -5.11
N ALA A 132 -11.07 -6.70 -6.12
CA ALA A 132 -12.42 -6.30 -6.50
C ALA A 132 -13.41 -6.44 -5.33
N VAL A 133 -13.38 -7.57 -4.63
CA VAL A 133 -14.21 -7.78 -3.43
C VAL A 133 -13.89 -6.76 -2.35
N HIS A 134 -12.60 -6.45 -2.14
CA HIS A 134 -12.20 -5.47 -1.14
C HIS A 134 -12.67 -4.06 -1.50
N LEU A 135 -12.52 -3.65 -2.77
CA LEU A 135 -12.98 -2.34 -3.25
C LEU A 135 -14.51 -2.25 -3.13
N ALA A 136 -15.24 -3.29 -3.49
CA ALA A 136 -16.69 -3.34 -3.34
C ALA A 136 -17.15 -3.20 -1.88
N ASP A 137 -16.40 -3.81 -0.95
CA ASP A 137 -16.74 -3.78 0.48
C ASP A 137 -16.39 -2.45 1.17
N HIS A 138 -15.41 -1.65 0.66
CA HIS A 138 -14.84 -0.52 1.40
C HIS A 138 -14.85 0.81 0.64
N TYR A 139 -14.95 0.78 -0.68
CA TYR A 139 -14.80 1.97 -1.53
C TYR A 139 -15.99 2.23 -2.44
N MET A 140 -16.98 1.34 -2.48
CA MET A 140 -18.21 1.57 -3.21
C MET A 140 -19.31 2.05 -2.27
N GLU A 141 -20.30 2.79 -2.78
CA GLU A 141 -21.39 3.30 -1.96
C GLU A 141 -22.01 2.17 -1.12
N PRO A 142 -22.34 2.44 0.15
CA PRO A 142 -22.89 1.44 1.02
C PRO A 142 -24.27 1.02 0.52
N GLY A 143 -24.34 -0.18 -0.03
CA GLY A 143 -25.51 -1.00 0.12
C GLY A 143 -25.78 -1.24 1.62
N PRO A 144 -26.91 -1.85 2.00
CA PRO A 144 -27.20 -2.13 3.40
C PRO A 144 -25.99 -2.78 4.05
N PRO A 145 -25.69 -2.45 5.35
CA PRO A 145 -24.45 -2.85 6.00
C PRO A 145 -24.22 -4.34 5.82
N ARG A 146 -23.23 -4.68 5.00
CA ARG A 146 -22.85 -6.07 4.77
C ARG A 146 -22.40 -6.63 6.10
N SER A 147 -23.02 -7.72 6.51
CA SER A 147 -22.64 -8.43 7.73
C SER A 147 -21.13 -8.64 7.73
N ARG A 148 -20.46 -8.26 8.82
CA ARG A 148 -19.02 -8.48 9.03
C ARG A 148 -18.69 -9.90 8.57
N ARG A 149 -17.89 -10.05 7.52
CA ARG A 149 -17.46 -11.37 7.08
C ARG A 149 -16.67 -12.03 8.21
N PRO A 150 -17.13 -13.18 8.73
CA PRO A 150 -16.48 -13.80 9.87
C PRO A 150 -14.99 -14.05 9.62
N GLY A 151 -14.14 -13.69 10.58
CA GLY A 151 -12.70 -13.95 10.55
C GLY A 151 -11.85 -12.97 9.76
N ARG A 152 -12.37 -11.78 9.44
CA ARG A 152 -11.58 -10.62 8.97
C ARG A 152 -11.43 -9.59 10.08
N LEU A 153 -10.31 -8.87 10.05
CA LEU A 153 -10.07 -7.70 10.88
C LEU A 153 -10.76 -6.48 10.24
N ASP A 154 -11.32 -5.62 11.06
CA ASP A 154 -11.86 -4.35 10.57
C ASP A 154 -10.75 -3.33 10.29
N ARG A 155 -11.13 -2.26 9.59
CA ARG A 155 -10.19 -1.21 9.17
C ARG A 155 -9.52 -0.52 10.37
N ALA A 156 -10.29 -0.17 11.38
CA ALA A 156 -9.77 0.52 12.56
C ALA A 156 -8.72 -0.32 13.30
N LEU A 157 -8.94 -1.64 13.39
CA LEU A 157 -7.96 -2.55 13.97
C LEU A 157 -6.70 -2.66 13.11
N LEU A 158 -6.83 -2.72 11.79
CA LEU A 158 -5.68 -2.73 10.88
C LEU A 158 -4.86 -1.44 10.96
N GLU A 159 -5.51 -0.28 11.11
CA GLU A 159 -4.85 1.01 11.36
C GLU A 159 -4.08 1.01 12.69
N ARG A 160 -4.66 0.52 13.79
CA ARG A 160 -3.95 0.39 15.06
C ARG A 160 -2.74 -0.54 14.98
N ILE A 161 -2.88 -1.68 14.27
CA ILE A 161 -1.75 -2.60 14.04
C ILE A 161 -0.63 -1.90 13.27
N ARG A 162 -0.97 -1.11 12.25
CA ARG A 162 0.02 -0.31 11.53
C ARG A 162 0.73 0.66 12.46
N ASP A 163 -0.03 1.43 13.25
CA ASP A 163 0.52 2.43 14.16
C ASP A 163 1.47 1.79 15.19
N LEU A 164 1.11 0.61 15.70
CA LEU A 164 1.99 -0.19 16.57
C LEU A 164 3.28 -0.61 15.84
N VAL A 165 3.18 -1.08 14.59
CA VAL A 165 4.35 -1.46 13.79
C VAL A 165 5.24 -0.25 13.54
N ASP A 166 4.67 0.88 13.14
CA ASP A 166 5.42 2.12 12.86
C ASP A 166 6.12 2.66 14.11
N ALA A 167 5.46 2.62 15.27
CA ALA A 167 6.02 3.05 16.55
C ALA A 167 7.19 2.17 17.03
N ARG A 168 7.17 0.88 16.69
CA ARG A 168 8.13 -0.12 17.17
C ARG A 168 8.98 -0.76 16.08
N LEU A 169 9.16 -0.09 14.93
CA LEU A 169 9.89 -0.64 13.78
C LEU A 169 11.32 -1.10 14.10
N ALA A 170 12.02 -0.37 14.97
CA ALA A 170 13.39 -0.65 15.40
C ALA A 170 13.48 -1.80 16.42
N GLU A 171 12.38 -2.13 17.08
CA GLU A 171 12.35 -3.10 18.15
C GLU A 171 12.13 -4.54 17.65
N PRO A 172 12.45 -5.55 18.49
CA PRO A 172 12.00 -6.93 18.25
C PRO A 172 10.46 -7.00 18.38
N LEU A 173 9.77 -6.81 17.27
CA LEU A 173 8.32 -6.94 17.22
C LEU A 173 7.96 -8.39 16.88
N VAL A 174 7.32 -9.08 17.82
CA VAL A 174 6.89 -10.47 17.66
C VAL A 174 5.40 -10.56 17.32
N LEU A 175 5.00 -11.70 16.79
CA LEU A 175 3.61 -11.92 16.38
C LEU A 175 2.62 -11.84 17.55
N ASP A 176 3.09 -12.19 18.77
CA ASP A 176 2.32 -12.08 20.00
C ASP A 176 1.93 -10.63 20.31
N ASP A 177 2.81 -9.66 20.08
CA ASP A 177 2.52 -8.24 20.29
C ASP A 177 1.35 -7.78 19.40
N LEU A 178 1.38 -8.16 18.12
CA LEU A 178 0.34 -7.80 17.16
C LEU A 178 -0.99 -8.51 17.47
N ALA A 179 -0.91 -9.76 17.91
CA ALA A 179 -2.07 -10.55 18.30
C ALA A 179 -2.73 -10.00 19.58
N ALA A 180 -1.93 -9.57 20.55
CA ALA A 180 -2.38 -8.94 21.78
C ALA A 180 -3.10 -7.62 21.50
N GLU A 181 -2.54 -6.76 20.64
CA GLU A 181 -3.20 -5.51 20.18
C GLU A 181 -4.57 -5.79 19.56
N ALA A 182 -4.67 -6.89 18.83
CA ALA A 182 -5.90 -7.29 18.17
C ALA A 182 -6.92 -7.98 19.11
N GLY A 183 -6.52 -8.39 20.30
CA GLY A 183 -7.35 -9.18 21.22
C GLY A 183 -7.59 -10.62 20.71
N PHE A 184 -6.65 -11.17 19.93
CA PHE A 184 -6.75 -12.52 19.34
C PHE A 184 -5.62 -13.42 19.85
N SER A 185 -5.85 -14.73 19.78
CA SER A 185 -4.73 -15.66 19.85
C SER A 185 -3.84 -15.51 18.60
N VAL A 186 -2.55 -15.78 18.72
CA VAL A 186 -1.56 -15.68 17.63
C VAL A 186 -2.02 -16.38 16.35
N PHE A 187 -2.55 -17.59 16.49
CA PHE A 187 -3.03 -18.37 15.35
C PHE A 187 -4.25 -17.72 14.65
N HIS A 188 -5.23 -17.28 15.43
CA HIS A 188 -6.41 -16.60 14.89
C HIS A 188 -6.06 -15.27 14.27
N PHE A 189 -5.18 -14.50 14.92
CA PHE A 189 -4.67 -13.24 14.38
C PHE A 189 -3.98 -13.43 13.03
N ALA A 190 -3.02 -14.34 12.93
CA ALA A 190 -2.27 -14.58 11.69
C ALA A 190 -3.20 -14.94 10.51
N ARG A 191 -4.21 -15.78 10.77
CA ARG A 191 -5.22 -16.14 9.75
C ARG A 191 -6.13 -14.99 9.39
N ALA A 192 -6.64 -14.25 10.38
CA ALA A 192 -7.52 -13.11 10.16
C ALA A 192 -6.78 -11.98 9.43
N PHE A 193 -5.55 -11.67 9.83
CA PHE A 193 -4.70 -10.67 9.19
C PHE A 193 -4.44 -11.05 7.73
N LYS A 194 -4.00 -12.28 7.46
CA LYS A 194 -3.76 -12.75 6.08
C LYS A 194 -5.04 -12.75 5.22
N ARG A 195 -6.19 -13.07 5.81
CA ARG A 195 -7.48 -12.98 5.09
C ARG A 195 -7.89 -11.54 4.78
N SER A 196 -7.57 -10.61 5.68
CA SER A 196 -7.89 -9.18 5.51
C SER A 196 -6.96 -8.49 4.53
N THR A 197 -5.64 -8.73 4.66
CA THR A 197 -4.61 -8.01 3.91
C THR A 197 -4.05 -8.80 2.73
N GLY A 198 -4.23 -10.13 2.72
CA GLY A 198 -3.61 -11.03 1.75
C GLY A 198 -2.13 -11.33 2.03
N MET A 199 -1.54 -10.73 3.06
CA MET A 199 -0.14 -10.83 3.45
C MET A 199 -0.02 -11.38 4.87
N ALA A 200 1.01 -12.19 5.14
CA ALA A 200 1.25 -12.63 6.51
C ALA A 200 1.78 -11.47 7.38
N PRO A 201 1.50 -11.45 8.70
CA PRO A 201 1.92 -10.34 9.57
C PRO A 201 3.42 -10.05 9.54
N HIS A 202 4.28 -11.08 9.52
CA HIS A 202 5.73 -10.89 9.46
C HIS A 202 6.21 -10.30 8.12
N GLU A 203 5.51 -10.61 7.02
CA GLU A 203 5.78 -10.02 5.70
C GLU A 203 5.39 -8.54 5.71
N PHE A 204 4.28 -8.20 6.37
CA PHE A 204 3.83 -6.83 6.54
C PHE A 204 4.86 -6.00 7.34
N VAL A 205 5.31 -6.49 8.49
CA VAL A 205 6.37 -5.82 9.28
C VAL A 205 7.65 -5.64 8.45
N THR A 206 8.05 -6.68 7.70
CA THR A 206 9.23 -6.61 6.81
C THR A 206 9.05 -5.52 5.77
N MET A 207 7.89 -5.45 5.13
CA MET A 207 7.57 -4.42 4.13
C MET A 207 7.67 -3.02 4.74
N CYS A 208 7.06 -2.76 5.90
CA CYS A 208 7.14 -1.47 6.58
C CYS A 208 8.59 -1.06 6.89
N ARG A 209 9.41 -2.00 7.37
CA ARG A 209 10.84 -1.79 7.63
C ARG A 209 11.62 -1.43 6.36
N ILE A 210 11.35 -2.12 5.27
CA ILE A 210 12.03 -1.88 3.98
C ILE A 210 11.62 -0.52 3.40
N GLU A 211 10.34 -0.17 3.43
CA GLU A 211 9.88 1.14 2.94
C GLU A 211 10.47 2.30 3.78
N ARG A 212 10.53 2.13 5.11
CA ARG A 212 11.22 3.11 5.98
C ARG A 212 12.70 3.23 5.66
N ALA A 213 13.39 2.11 5.47
CA ALA A 213 14.81 2.10 5.10
C ALA A 213 15.05 2.77 3.74
N LYS A 214 14.17 2.53 2.77
CA LYS A 214 14.23 3.16 1.45
C LYS A 214 14.13 4.68 1.56
N ALA A 215 13.17 5.19 2.32
CA ALA A 215 13.03 6.62 2.57
C ALA A 215 14.29 7.22 3.23
N MET A 216 14.91 6.52 4.18
CA MET A 216 16.15 6.96 4.82
C MET A 216 17.34 6.97 3.85
N LEU A 217 17.47 5.97 2.97
CA LEU A 217 18.52 5.89 1.96
C LEU A 217 18.42 7.02 0.95
N ILE A 218 17.22 7.30 0.43
CA ILE A 218 16.94 8.39 -0.50
C ILE A 218 17.25 9.75 0.15
N ALA A 219 16.87 9.91 1.42
CA ALA A 219 17.15 11.13 2.18
C ALA A 219 18.60 11.26 2.67
N GLY A 220 19.49 10.31 2.34
CA GLY A 220 20.90 10.34 2.77
C GLY A 220 21.11 10.23 4.29
N ARG A 221 20.13 9.70 5.03
CA ARG A 221 20.13 9.66 6.50
C ARG A 221 20.94 8.49 7.06
N GLY A 222 22.27 8.53 6.91
CA GLY A 222 23.17 7.57 7.53
C GLY A 222 23.73 6.51 6.56
N SER A 223 24.59 5.65 7.08
CA SER A 223 25.16 4.52 6.36
C SER A 223 24.16 3.34 6.26
N VAL A 224 24.40 2.44 5.30
CA VAL A 224 23.54 1.25 5.14
C VAL A 224 23.46 0.40 6.43
N PRO A 225 24.56 0.18 7.20
CA PRO A 225 24.45 -0.50 8.48
C PRO A 225 23.62 0.24 9.52
N GLU A 226 23.80 1.58 9.65
CA GLU A 226 23.03 2.38 10.59
C GLU A 226 21.52 2.33 10.27
N ILE A 227 21.18 2.46 8.98
CA ILE A 227 19.79 2.37 8.52
C ILE A 227 19.22 0.98 8.81
N ALA A 228 20.00 -0.10 8.53
CA ALA A 228 19.55 -1.47 8.83
C ALA A 228 19.21 -1.63 10.32
N TYR A 229 20.07 -1.15 11.21
CA TYR A 229 19.80 -1.19 12.66
C TYR A 229 18.63 -0.31 13.07
N ALA A 230 18.53 0.90 12.51
CA ALA A 230 17.43 1.83 12.81
C ALA A 230 16.05 1.29 12.41
N VAL A 231 15.98 0.37 11.44
CA VAL A 231 14.73 -0.29 11.05
C VAL A 231 14.59 -1.72 11.60
N GLY A 232 15.37 -2.07 12.62
CA GLY A 232 15.22 -3.32 13.39
C GLY A 232 15.84 -4.57 12.79
N TYR A 233 16.86 -4.43 11.91
CA TYR A 233 17.65 -5.56 11.45
C TYR A 233 18.94 -5.68 12.28
N SER A 234 19.17 -6.82 12.88
CA SER A 234 20.43 -7.12 13.57
C SER A 234 21.56 -7.61 12.63
N ASN A 235 21.23 -7.96 11.38
CA ASN A 235 22.16 -8.46 10.39
C ASN A 235 22.04 -7.71 9.07
N VAL A 236 23.08 -6.96 8.72
CA VAL A 236 23.12 -6.10 7.51
C VAL A 236 23.06 -6.93 6.21
N SER A 237 23.63 -8.14 6.18
CA SER A 237 23.54 -8.99 5.00
C SER A 237 22.12 -9.52 4.78
N HIS A 238 21.41 -9.84 5.87
CA HIS A 238 20.00 -10.20 5.80
C HIS A 238 19.14 -9.00 5.34
N PHE A 239 19.40 -7.82 5.90
CA PHE A 239 18.76 -6.58 5.46
C PHE A 239 18.92 -6.34 3.94
N ARG A 240 20.16 -6.40 3.43
CA ARG A 240 20.43 -6.17 1.98
C ARG A 240 19.68 -7.16 1.09
N ARG A 241 19.60 -8.45 1.48
CA ARG A 241 18.82 -9.46 0.73
C ARG A 241 17.33 -9.12 0.72
N GLN A 242 16.76 -8.79 1.88
CA GLN A 242 15.34 -8.42 1.98
C GLN A 242 15.08 -7.12 1.21
N PHE A 243 15.94 -6.13 1.36
CA PHE A 243 15.82 -4.86 0.65
C PHE A 243 15.74 -5.08 -0.86
N ARG A 244 16.70 -5.81 -1.43
CA ARG A 244 16.68 -6.13 -2.87
C ARG A 244 15.46 -6.96 -3.27
N ARG A 245 15.03 -7.89 -2.42
CA ARG A 245 13.84 -8.71 -2.68
C ARG A 245 12.55 -7.87 -2.77
N TYR A 246 12.42 -6.85 -1.92
CA TYR A 246 11.20 -6.02 -1.86
C TYR A 246 11.23 -4.82 -2.80
N THR A 247 12.39 -4.23 -3.03
CA THR A 247 12.54 -3.01 -3.85
C THR A 247 13.00 -3.30 -5.27
N GLY A 248 13.66 -4.44 -5.52
CA GLY A 248 14.34 -4.76 -6.77
C GLY A 248 15.72 -4.11 -6.90
N PHE A 249 16.06 -3.13 -6.06
CA PHE A 249 17.30 -2.37 -6.10
C PHE A 249 18.28 -2.81 -5.01
N ALA A 250 19.57 -2.69 -5.26
CA ALA A 250 20.56 -2.75 -4.19
C ALA A 250 20.53 -1.45 -3.37
N THR A 251 20.89 -1.53 -2.08
CA THR A 251 20.93 -0.36 -1.19
C THR A 251 21.89 0.74 -1.66
N SER A 252 22.91 0.37 -2.46
CA SER A 252 23.86 1.32 -3.07
C SER A 252 23.29 2.08 -4.26
N GLU A 253 22.26 1.56 -4.92
CA GLU A 253 21.65 2.16 -6.11
C GLU A 253 20.67 3.28 -5.75
N LEU A 254 20.10 3.24 -4.54
CA LEU A 254 19.17 4.27 -4.07
C LEU A 254 19.80 5.34 -3.18
N ARG A 255 21.08 5.20 -2.87
CA ARG A 255 21.78 6.20 -2.05
C ARG A 255 22.14 7.39 -2.92
N VAL A 256 21.54 8.54 -2.65
CA VAL A 256 22.00 9.82 -3.20
C VAL A 256 23.37 10.13 -2.60
N ALA A 257 24.38 10.35 -3.46
CA ALA A 257 25.75 10.64 -3.06
C ALA A 257 25.85 12.03 -2.42
#